data_1ec8054f679de7008207217dda2fc694
#
_entry.id   1ec8054f679de7008207217dda2fc694
#
_cell.length_a   1.000
_cell.length_b   1.000
_cell.length_c   1.000
_cell.angle_alpha   90.00
_cell.angle_beta   90.00
_cell.angle_gamma   90.00
#
_symmetry.space_group_name_H-M   'P 1'
#
loop_
_entity.id
_entity.type
_entity.pdbx_description
1 polymer ?
#
loop_
_entity_poly.entity_id
_entity_poly.type
_entity_poly.pdbx_seq_one_letter_code
_entity_poly.pdbx_strand_id
1 'polypeptide(L)'
;FTLKEAPSDAEVVSQKLMLRAGMIRKTAAGIYSYMPMGLRAIRKVEAIVREEMDRAGAMELIMPMVQPAELWDETGRWDKMGDELLRFKDRHERDFALQPTSEEVVTDIARQELKSYRQLPKNFYQIQTKFRDERRPRFGVMRGREFTMKDAYSFDRSEEAAGRSYDIMFAAYKRIFDRLGLEYRAVAADTGAIGGDRSHEFQVIADTGEDAIVYCPDSDYAANIELAEAVSLLARRADPAKALEKTPTPGKATCEDVAALLGVPLATTVKSLVLATDDVDDKGNPAGVTVWLLLVRGDHALNEVKAGKLPGLKAGFRFATEAEILEHFGCKPGYLGPIGLKKPVKVIADRTVAHMSDFICGANDEDYHFTGVNWGRDLPEPDLVADIRDVVEGDPSPDGRGVLAIQRGIEVGHVFYLGTKYSKAMNATFLDEDGKPKHFEMGCYGIGVTRILGAAIEQNHDARGIIWPRAIAPFEVVICPVGWGKSQAVRDEAQKLYDALVATGVDAILDDRDERPGVMFADWELIGVPHRVTIGD
;
A
#
# COMPACT_ATOMS: atom_id res chain seq x y z
N PHE A 1 15.49 27.32 -9.72
CA PHE A 1 15.84 27.71 -8.33
C PHE A 1 16.40 26.50 -7.58
N THR A 2 17.70 26.17 -7.83
CA THR A 2 18.36 25.06 -7.16
C THR A 2 18.88 25.44 -5.77
N LEU A 3 19.01 24.44 -4.89
CA LEU A 3 19.61 24.59 -3.58
C LEU A 3 20.87 23.73 -3.50
N LYS A 4 21.90 24.27 -2.86
CA LYS A 4 23.18 23.56 -2.66
C LYS A 4 23.03 22.36 -1.73
N GLU A 5 22.20 22.51 -0.71
CA GLU A 5 21.96 21.49 0.31
C GLU A 5 20.46 21.29 0.52
N ALA A 6 20.08 20.08 0.89
CA ALA A 6 18.70 19.78 1.28
C ALA A 6 18.42 20.32 2.68
N PRO A 7 17.15 20.68 2.99
CA PRO A 7 16.73 20.98 4.35
C PRO A 7 17.04 19.80 5.29
N SER A 8 17.37 20.10 6.54
CA SER A 8 17.78 19.09 7.54
C SER A 8 16.69 18.08 7.90
N ASP A 9 15.42 18.42 7.66
CA ASP A 9 14.27 17.57 7.92
C ASP A 9 13.92 16.64 6.73
N ALA A 10 14.63 16.74 5.63
CA ALA A 10 14.45 15.84 4.49
C ALA A 10 15.07 14.47 4.78
N GLU A 11 14.29 13.41 4.62
CA GLU A 11 14.66 12.05 5.03
C GLU A 11 15.15 11.19 3.86
N VAL A 12 14.34 11.09 2.78
CA VAL A 12 14.63 10.20 1.65
C VAL A 12 15.20 10.95 0.45
N VAL A 13 15.86 10.22 -0.44
CA VAL A 13 16.56 10.79 -1.61
C VAL A 13 15.63 11.61 -2.49
N SER A 14 14.43 11.12 -2.79
CA SER A 14 13.48 11.86 -3.63
C SER A 14 13.09 13.21 -3.03
N GLN A 15 12.84 13.25 -1.74
CA GLN A 15 12.54 14.49 -1.02
C GLN A 15 13.70 15.47 -1.10
N LYS A 16 14.92 15.01 -0.81
CA LYS A 16 16.14 15.82 -0.88
C LYS A 16 16.38 16.38 -2.27
N LEU A 17 16.31 15.54 -3.29
CA LEU A 17 16.59 15.94 -4.67
C LEU A 17 15.50 16.85 -5.26
N MET A 18 14.24 16.59 -4.99
CA MET A 18 13.16 17.46 -5.47
C MET A 18 13.23 18.86 -4.86
N LEU A 19 13.58 18.98 -3.60
CA LEU A 19 13.79 20.27 -2.93
C LEU A 19 15.03 20.99 -3.50
N ARG A 20 16.15 20.29 -3.62
CA ARG A 20 17.39 20.86 -4.16
C ARG A 20 17.24 21.26 -5.62
N ALA A 21 16.60 20.45 -6.44
CA ALA A 21 16.40 20.71 -7.86
C ALA A 21 15.35 21.80 -8.14
N GLY A 22 14.71 22.36 -7.12
CA GLY A 22 13.71 23.41 -7.28
C GLY A 22 12.39 22.93 -7.87
N MET A 23 12.05 21.67 -7.68
CA MET A 23 10.81 21.09 -8.19
C MET A 23 9.63 21.30 -7.26
N ILE A 24 9.90 21.34 -5.97
CA ILE A 24 8.90 21.57 -4.92
C ILE A 24 9.41 22.57 -3.88
N ARG A 25 8.46 23.18 -3.18
CA ARG A 25 8.72 23.99 -1.97
C ARG A 25 7.68 23.64 -0.92
N LYS A 26 8.12 23.49 0.31
CA LYS A 26 7.25 23.15 1.44
C LYS A 26 6.45 24.40 1.85
N THR A 27 5.13 24.27 1.83
CA THR A 27 4.21 25.30 2.34
C THR A 27 3.83 25.01 3.78
N ALA A 28 3.54 23.74 4.09
CA ALA A 28 3.26 23.22 5.42
C ALA A 28 3.63 21.74 5.45
N ALA A 29 3.55 21.10 6.60
CA ALA A 29 3.81 19.67 6.72
C ALA A 29 2.90 18.86 5.78
N GLY A 30 3.51 18.14 4.85
CA GLY A 30 2.80 17.35 3.84
C GLY A 30 2.07 18.15 2.76
N ILE A 31 2.33 19.45 2.67
CA ILE A 31 1.72 20.36 1.69
C ILE A 31 2.82 21.10 0.93
N TYR A 32 2.88 20.90 -0.38
CA TYR A 32 3.93 21.43 -1.24
C TYR A 32 3.39 22.28 -2.38
N SER A 33 4.13 23.34 -2.69
CA SER A 33 4.00 24.03 -3.98
C SER A 33 4.84 23.29 -5.01
N TYR A 34 4.26 23.02 -6.18
CA TYR A 34 4.98 22.41 -7.29
C TYR A 34 5.50 23.53 -8.18
N MET A 35 6.83 23.65 -8.25
CA MET A 35 7.52 24.67 -9.03
C MET A 35 7.54 24.29 -10.52
N PRO A 36 7.93 25.19 -11.44
CA PRO A 36 7.80 24.93 -12.88
C PRO A 36 8.38 23.60 -13.37
N MET A 37 9.56 23.21 -12.91
CA MET A 37 10.16 21.91 -13.29
C MET A 37 9.37 20.73 -12.76
N GLY A 38 8.92 20.79 -11.51
CA GLY A 38 8.09 19.75 -10.91
C GLY A 38 6.75 19.61 -11.61
N LEU A 39 6.11 20.74 -11.92
CA LEU A 39 4.83 20.74 -12.63
C LEU A 39 4.96 20.17 -14.04
N ARG A 40 6.05 20.47 -14.75
CA ARG A 40 6.30 19.87 -16.08
C ARG A 40 6.36 18.36 -16.03
N ALA A 41 7.08 17.80 -15.07
CA ALA A 41 7.14 16.34 -14.88
C ALA A 41 5.77 15.76 -14.53
N ILE A 42 5.01 16.39 -13.65
CA ILE A 42 3.63 16.00 -13.31
C ILE A 42 2.75 15.97 -14.57
N ARG A 43 2.80 17.02 -15.41
CA ARG A 43 2.00 17.10 -16.62
C ARG A 43 2.31 15.98 -17.62
N LYS A 44 3.56 15.57 -17.70
CA LYS A 44 3.96 14.42 -18.53
C LYS A 44 3.41 13.09 -17.99
N VAL A 45 3.42 12.89 -16.68
CA VAL A 45 2.77 11.73 -16.05
C VAL A 45 1.27 11.75 -16.33
N GLU A 46 0.61 12.88 -16.11
CA GLU A 46 -0.83 13.04 -16.36
C GLU A 46 -1.18 12.74 -17.82
N ALA A 47 -0.37 13.19 -18.78
CA ALA A 47 -0.60 12.95 -20.20
C ALA A 47 -0.58 11.45 -20.54
N ILE A 48 0.39 10.71 -20.04
CA ILE A 48 0.49 9.26 -20.24
C ILE A 48 -0.72 8.55 -19.61
N VAL A 49 -1.07 8.91 -18.39
CA VAL A 49 -2.22 8.35 -17.68
C VAL A 49 -3.51 8.61 -18.47
N ARG A 50 -3.73 9.85 -18.90
CA ARG A 50 -4.92 10.25 -19.66
C ARG A 50 -5.04 9.49 -20.98
N GLU A 51 -3.95 9.37 -21.75
CA GLU A 51 -3.94 8.65 -23.01
C GLU A 51 -4.31 7.17 -22.82
N GLU A 52 -3.78 6.50 -21.82
CA GLU A 52 -4.07 5.10 -21.57
C GLU A 52 -5.47 4.88 -20.98
N MET A 53 -5.98 5.81 -20.18
CA MET A 53 -7.36 5.75 -19.70
C MET A 53 -8.35 5.94 -20.85
N ASP A 54 -8.11 6.89 -21.74
CA ASP A 54 -8.94 7.11 -22.92
C ASP A 54 -8.90 5.89 -23.87
N ARG A 55 -7.72 5.31 -24.08
CA ARG A 55 -7.55 4.08 -24.88
C ARG A 55 -8.33 2.91 -24.29
N ALA A 56 -8.41 2.81 -22.97
CA ALA A 56 -9.16 1.78 -22.27
C ALA A 56 -10.68 2.00 -22.25
N GLY A 57 -11.16 3.10 -22.86
CA GLY A 57 -12.59 3.41 -22.95
C GLY A 57 -13.16 4.18 -21.76
N ALA A 58 -12.33 4.66 -20.86
CA ALA A 58 -12.77 5.51 -19.76
C ALA A 58 -13.02 6.95 -20.24
N MET A 59 -13.94 7.64 -19.56
CA MET A 59 -14.32 9.01 -19.88
C MET A 59 -13.91 9.96 -18.75
N GLU A 60 -13.23 11.03 -19.10
CA GLU A 60 -12.79 12.02 -18.13
C GLU A 60 -13.93 12.94 -17.70
N LEU A 61 -14.03 13.15 -16.39
CA LEU A 61 -14.87 14.16 -15.78
C LEU A 61 -14.10 14.84 -14.65
N ILE A 62 -14.69 15.83 -14.01
CA ILE A 62 -14.11 16.42 -12.81
C ILE A 62 -15.19 16.56 -11.75
N MET A 63 -14.94 16.03 -10.57
CA MET A 63 -15.85 16.07 -9.43
C MET A 63 -15.39 17.13 -8.42
N PRO A 64 -16.29 17.65 -7.58
CA PRO A 64 -15.94 18.69 -6.63
C PRO A 64 -14.88 18.29 -5.61
N MET A 65 -14.03 19.23 -5.23
CA MET A 65 -13.10 19.08 -4.10
C MET A 65 -13.83 19.01 -2.76
N VAL A 66 -14.93 19.73 -2.65
CA VAL A 66 -15.76 19.81 -1.43
C VAL A 66 -16.93 18.86 -1.56
N GLN A 67 -17.08 17.97 -0.61
CA GLN A 67 -18.09 16.92 -0.62
C GLN A 67 -19.04 17.06 0.57
N PRO A 68 -20.37 16.93 0.36
CA PRO A 68 -21.34 17.02 1.44
C PRO A 68 -21.33 15.77 2.33
N ALA A 69 -21.53 15.96 3.62
CA ALA A 69 -21.58 14.88 4.61
C ALA A 69 -22.69 13.85 4.31
N GLU A 70 -23.80 14.28 3.72
CA GLU A 70 -24.96 13.41 3.44
C GLU A 70 -24.59 12.21 2.57
N LEU A 71 -23.73 12.39 1.55
CA LEU A 71 -23.29 11.28 0.70
C LEU A 71 -22.42 10.28 1.48
N TRP A 72 -21.58 10.79 2.37
CA TRP A 72 -20.75 9.96 3.24
C TRP A 72 -21.55 9.21 4.29
N ASP A 73 -22.64 9.83 4.78
CA ASP A 73 -23.56 9.19 5.72
C ASP A 73 -24.28 8.00 5.09
N GLU A 74 -24.66 8.09 3.82
CA GLU A 74 -25.32 6.99 3.09
C GLU A 74 -24.49 5.70 3.10
N THR A 75 -23.18 5.80 3.02
CA THR A 75 -22.26 4.65 3.05
C THR A 75 -21.77 4.30 4.45
N GLY A 76 -22.09 5.12 5.44
CA GLY A 76 -21.56 4.99 6.80
C GLY A 76 -20.08 5.34 6.95
N ARG A 77 -19.46 5.89 5.89
CA ARG A 77 -18.02 6.22 5.92
C ARG A 77 -17.71 7.55 6.59
N TRP A 78 -18.68 8.41 6.81
CA TRP A 78 -18.47 9.65 7.57
C TRP A 78 -17.83 9.37 8.93
N ASP A 79 -18.30 8.37 9.65
CA ASP A 79 -17.74 7.98 10.94
C ASP A 79 -16.53 7.03 10.82
N LYS A 80 -16.54 6.15 9.81
CA LYS A 80 -15.53 5.10 9.64
C LYS A 80 -14.17 5.59 9.12
N MET A 81 -14.14 6.70 8.37
CA MET A 81 -12.89 7.23 7.79
C MET A 81 -11.94 7.83 8.83
N GLY A 82 -12.41 8.07 10.04
CA GLY A 82 -11.60 8.62 11.10
C GLY A 82 -11.09 10.04 10.79
N ASP A 83 -9.96 10.39 11.39
CA ASP A 83 -9.39 11.75 11.34
C ASP A 83 -8.70 12.09 10.00
N GLU A 84 -8.47 11.10 9.13
CA GLU A 84 -7.93 11.35 7.79
C GLU A 84 -8.90 12.14 6.91
N LEU A 85 -10.19 12.03 7.17
CA LEU A 85 -11.21 12.83 6.50
C LEU A 85 -11.25 14.23 7.12
N LEU A 86 -10.77 15.22 6.39
CA LEU A 86 -10.80 16.61 6.86
C LEU A 86 -12.22 17.17 6.73
N ARG A 87 -12.89 17.33 7.86
CA ARG A 87 -14.26 17.81 7.99
C ARG A 87 -14.28 19.30 8.34
N PHE A 88 -15.28 19.99 7.83
CA PHE A 88 -15.49 21.40 8.13
C PHE A 88 -16.96 21.77 7.94
N LYS A 89 -17.32 22.95 8.41
CA LYS A 89 -18.65 23.51 8.24
C LYS A 89 -18.59 24.71 7.31
N ASP A 90 -19.62 24.87 6.48
CA ASP A 90 -19.78 26.09 5.71
C ASP A 90 -20.39 27.21 6.59
N ARG A 91 -20.63 28.39 6.01
CA ARG A 91 -21.23 29.51 6.74
C ARG A 91 -22.65 29.28 7.24
N HIS A 92 -23.31 28.25 6.75
CA HIS A 92 -24.65 27.82 7.15
C HIS A 92 -24.64 26.63 8.09
N GLU A 93 -23.51 26.34 8.73
CA GLU A 93 -23.31 25.22 9.66
C GLU A 93 -23.57 23.83 9.05
N ARG A 94 -23.46 23.68 7.73
CA ARG A 94 -23.59 22.40 7.04
C ARG A 94 -22.23 21.69 7.01
N ASP A 95 -22.26 20.38 7.26
CA ASP A 95 -21.06 19.56 7.29
C ASP A 95 -20.58 19.17 5.89
N PHE A 96 -19.30 19.37 5.64
CA PHE A 96 -18.59 19.01 4.43
C PHE A 96 -17.24 18.35 4.75
N ALA A 97 -16.65 17.74 3.73
CA ALA A 97 -15.28 17.25 3.78
C ALA A 97 -14.53 17.61 2.50
N LEU A 98 -13.19 17.73 2.60
CA LEU A 98 -12.33 17.74 1.44
C LEU A 98 -12.17 16.31 0.91
N GLN A 99 -12.25 16.14 -0.41
CA GLN A 99 -12.24 14.80 -1.01
C GLN A 99 -10.94 14.03 -0.71
N PRO A 100 -11.00 12.91 0.03
CA PRO A 100 -9.89 11.97 0.08
C PRO A 100 -9.99 10.93 -1.03
N THR A 101 -11.20 10.69 -1.50
CA THR A 101 -11.62 9.78 -2.57
C THR A 101 -13.05 10.14 -3.01
N SER A 102 -13.58 9.54 -4.06
CA SER A 102 -14.85 10.00 -4.65
C SER A 102 -15.86 8.89 -4.96
N GLU A 103 -15.83 7.76 -4.24
CA GLU A 103 -16.78 6.66 -4.44
C GLU A 103 -18.23 7.13 -4.27
N GLU A 104 -18.50 7.93 -3.26
CA GLU A 104 -19.86 8.44 -2.97
C GLU A 104 -20.34 9.41 -4.06
N VAL A 105 -19.49 10.34 -4.44
CA VAL A 105 -19.86 11.36 -5.45
C VAL A 105 -20.10 10.72 -6.81
N VAL A 106 -19.22 9.80 -7.24
CA VAL A 106 -19.38 9.14 -8.55
C VAL A 106 -20.57 8.19 -8.56
N THR A 107 -20.88 7.54 -7.44
CA THR A 107 -22.07 6.70 -7.32
C THR A 107 -23.36 7.54 -7.39
N ASP A 108 -23.35 8.73 -6.80
CA ASP A 108 -24.44 9.69 -6.93
C ASP A 108 -24.67 10.12 -8.38
N ILE A 109 -23.61 10.40 -9.12
CA ILE A 109 -23.67 10.68 -10.55
C ILE A 109 -24.27 9.50 -11.31
N ALA A 110 -23.77 8.29 -11.06
CA ALA A 110 -24.26 7.09 -11.74
C ALA A 110 -25.74 6.83 -11.50
N ARG A 111 -26.22 6.95 -10.26
CA ARG A 111 -27.65 6.75 -9.95
C ARG A 111 -28.57 7.78 -10.59
N GLN A 112 -28.03 8.97 -10.90
CA GLN A 112 -28.78 10.02 -11.61
C GLN A 112 -28.77 9.82 -13.13
N GLU A 113 -27.66 9.39 -13.70
CA GLU A 113 -27.42 9.39 -15.14
C GLU A 113 -27.57 8.02 -15.80
N LEU A 114 -27.24 6.93 -15.12
CA LEU A 114 -27.28 5.57 -15.65
C LEU A 114 -28.55 4.84 -15.22
N LYS A 115 -29.50 4.70 -16.14
CA LYS A 115 -30.84 4.14 -15.85
C LYS A 115 -31.09 2.77 -16.47
N SER A 116 -30.32 2.39 -17.50
CA SER A 116 -30.54 1.18 -18.28
C SER A 116 -29.23 0.39 -18.45
N TYR A 117 -29.35 -0.94 -18.46
CA TYR A 117 -28.25 -1.85 -18.79
C TYR A 117 -27.58 -1.53 -20.14
N ARG A 118 -28.34 -0.90 -21.07
CA ARG A 118 -27.81 -0.49 -22.38
C ARG A 118 -26.76 0.59 -22.30
N GLN A 119 -26.68 1.32 -21.21
CA GLN A 119 -25.68 2.36 -20.96
C GLN A 119 -24.36 1.78 -20.39
N LEU A 120 -24.38 0.52 -19.97
CA LEU A 120 -23.24 -0.14 -19.33
C LEU A 120 -22.42 -0.98 -20.34
N PRO A 121 -21.13 -1.21 -20.13
CA PRO A 121 -20.32 -0.68 -19.04
C PRO A 121 -19.99 0.81 -19.17
N LYS A 122 -19.69 1.44 -18.05
CA LYS A 122 -19.17 2.83 -18.00
C LYS A 122 -17.97 2.89 -17.05
N ASN A 123 -17.00 3.69 -17.42
CA ASN A 123 -15.86 4.00 -16.57
C ASN A 123 -15.60 5.51 -16.62
N PHE A 124 -15.70 6.16 -15.47
CA PHE A 124 -15.43 7.60 -15.33
C PHE A 124 -14.15 7.79 -14.55
N TYR A 125 -13.29 8.71 -15.00
CA TYR A 125 -12.09 9.04 -14.26
C TYR A 125 -11.87 10.54 -14.16
N GLN A 126 -11.14 10.94 -13.14
CA GLN A 126 -10.64 12.29 -12.98
C GLN A 126 -9.16 12.28 -12.62
N ILE A 127 -8.47 13.36 -12.93
CA ILE A 127 -7.16 13.68 -12.39
C ILE A 127 -7.37 14.92 -11.54
N GLN A 128 -7.32 14.76 -10.22
CA GLN A 128 -7.77 15.80 -9.28
C GLN A 128 -6.92 15.78 -8.02
N THR A 129 -6.86 16.92 -7.36
CA THR A 129 -6.27 17.07 -6.04
C THR A 129 -7.10 16.33 -5.00
N LYS A 130 -6.43 15.60 -4.13
CA LYS A 130 -6.98 14.94 -2.95
C LYS A 130 -6.41 15.55 -1.69
N PHE A 131 -7.16 15.47 -0.62
CA PHE A 131 -6.67 15.83 0.71
C PHE A 131 -6.97 14.70 1.69
N ARG A 132 -5.93 14.21 2.36
CA ARG A 132 -6.02 13.25 3.47
C ARG A 132 -5.25 13.83 4.64
N ASP A 133 -5.91 14.01 5.78
CA ASP A 133 -5.28 14.58 6.95
C ASP A 133 -4.39 13.55 7.65
N GLU A 134 -3.34 13.14 6.96
CA GLU A 134 -2.35 12.17 7.40
C GLU A 134 -1.71 12.63 8.71
N ARG A 135 -1.74 11.79 9.72
CA ARG A 135 -1.20 12.11 11.05
C ARG A 135 0.30 12.39 11.02
N ARG A 136 1.04 11.66 10.19
CA ARG A 136 2.50 11.77 10.09
C ARG A 136 2.92 11.87 8.63
N PRO A 137 2.69 13.01 7.97
CA PRO A 137 3.18 13.20 6.62
C PRO A 137 4.70 13.16 6.62
N ARG A 138 5.29 12.47 5.64
CA ARG A 138 6.73 12.27 5.53
C ARG A 138 7.13 11.90 4.10
N PHE A 139 8.43 11.87 3.84
CA PHE A 139 9.01 11.48 2.54
C PHE A 139 8.56 12.37 1.37
N GLY A 140 8.40 13.66 1.62
CA GLY A 140 8.06 14.62 0.59
C GLY A 140 6.72 14.32 -0.07
N VAL A 141 6.73 14.17 -1.39
CA VAL A 141 5.50 13.92 -2.18
C VAL A 141 4.99 12.48 -2.09
N MET A 142 5.73 11.58 -1.48
CA MET A 142 5.31 10.17 -1.39
C MET A 142 4.24 9.96 -0.32
N ARG A 143 4.24 10.73 0.75
CA ARG A 143 3.24 10.64 1.83
C ARG A 143 2.83 12.03 2.34
N GLY A 144 2.30 12.81 1.42
CA GLY A 144 1.77 14.13 1.71
C GLY A 144 0.30 14.11 2.10
N ARG A 145 -0.21 15.28 2.53
CA ARG A 145 -1.63 15.48 2.84
C ARG A 145 -2.44 15.94 1.65
N GLU A 146 -1.88 16.81 0.82
CA GLU A 146 -2.47 17.27 -0.43
C GLU A 146 -1.65 16.73 -1.60
N PHE A 147 -2.30 16.06 -2.53
CA PHE A 147 -1.64 15.37 -3.65
C PHE A 147 -2.58 15.22 -4.84
N THR A 148 -2.02 14.96 -6.01
CA THR A 148 -2.80 14.68 -7.23
C THR A 148 -2.92 13.19 -7.45
N MET A 149 -4.14 12.74 -7.69
CA MET A 149 -4.46 11.34 -7.98
C MET A 149 -5.33 11.25 -9.23
N LYS A 150 -5.07 10.24 -10.07
CA LYS A 150 -6.06 9.76 -11.02
C LYS A 150 -6.91 8.72 -10.30
N ASP A 151 -8.19 8.96 -10.22
CA ASP A 151 -9.15 7.99 -9.71
C ASP A 151 -10.23 7.73 -10.76
N ALA A 152 -10.45 6.45 -11.02
CA ALA A 152 -11.43 5.96 -11.97
C ALA A 152 -12.41 5.02 -11.27
N TYR A 153 -13.62 4.96 -11.82
CA TYR A 153 -14.73 4.18 -11.24
C TYR A 153 -15.51 3.53 -12.37
N SER A 154 -15.64 2.20 -12.31
CA SER A 154 -16.40 1.44 -13.30
C SER A 154 -17.76 1.01 -12.77
N PHE A 155 -18.72 0.94 -13.68
CA PHE A 155 -20.10 0.55 -13.41
C PHE A 155 -20.51 -0.52 -14.41
N ASP A 156 -20.86 -1.69 -13.91
CA ASP A 156 -21.21 -2.86 -14.70
C ASP A 156 -22.53 -3.50 -14.24
N ARG A 157 -23.12 -4.30 -15.12
CA ARG A 157 -24.41 -4.95 -14.87
C ARG A 157 -24.30 -6.24 -14.06
N SER A 158 -23.11 -6.84 -13.98
CA SER A 158 -22.88 -8.14 -13.34
C SER A 158 -21.47 -8.24 -12.79
N GLU A 159 -21.26 -9.19 -11.90
CA GLU A 159 -19.93 -9.52 -11.38
C GLU A 159 -18.96 -9.92 -12.49
N GLU A 160 -19.41 -10.73 -13.47
CA GLU A 160 -18.61 -11.13 -14.61
C GLU A 160 -18.19 -9.92 -15.46
N ALA A 161 -19.09 -9.00 -15.75
CA ALA A 161 -18.80 -7.79 -16.50
C ALA A 161 -17.84 -6.87 -15.73
N ALA A 162 -18.02 -6.74 -14.42
CA ALA A 162 -17.10 -5.99 -13.56
C ALA A 162 -15.70 -6.60 -13.53
N GLY A 163 -15.60 -7.93 -13.57
CA GLY A 163 -14.33 -8.63 -13.71
C GLY A 163 -13.60 -8.28 -15.01
N ARG A 164 -14.32 -8.17 -16.12
CA ARG A 164 -13.75 -7.71 -17.39
C ARG A 164 -13.27 -6.26 -17.32
N SER A 165 -14.02 -5.36 -16.71
CA SER A 165 -13.60 -3.97 -16.48
C SER A 165 -12.35 -3.89 -15.62
N TYR A 166 -12.27 -4.72 -14.59
CA TYR A 166 -11.07 -4.85 -13.74
C TYR A 166 -9.85 -5.26 -14.57
N ASP A 167 -9.99 -6.27 -15.41
CA ASP A 167 -8.89 -6.77 -16.25
C ASP A 167 -8.43 -5.74 -17.28
N ILE A 168 -9.36 -4.96 -17.84
CA ILE A 168 -9.06 -3.84 -18.75
C ILE A 168 -8.23 -2.78 -18.04
N MET A 169 -8.62 -2.41 -16.82
CA MET A 169 -7.88 -1.43 -16.01
C MET A 169 -6.51 -1.96 -15.58
N PHE A 170 -6.44 -3.22 -15.19
CA PHE A 170 -5.18 -3.86 -14.85
C PHE A 170 -4.19 -3.81 -16.03
N ALA A 171 -4.65 -4.14 -17.23
CA ALA A 171 -3.84 -4.06 -18.45
C ALA A 171 -3.44 -2.61 -18.78
N ALA A 172 -4.35 -1.64 -18.60
CA ALA A 172 -4.05 -0.22 -18.80
C ALA A 172 -2.96 0.27 -17.84
N TYR A 173 -2.99 -0.16 -16.59
CA TYR A 173 -1.97 0.18 -15.59
C TYR A 173 -0.60 -0.38 -15.98
N LYS A 174 -0.53 -1.60 -16.46
CA LYS A 174 0.73 -2.18 -16.98
C LYS A 174 1.31 -1.31 -18.09
N ARG A 175 0.48 -0.88 -19.06
CA ARG A 175 0.94 0.01 -20.13
C ARG A 175 1.41 1.37 -19.60
N ILE A 176 0.71 1.93 -18.63
CA ILE A 176 1.10 3.21 -18.00
C ILE A 176 2.49 3.10 -17.39
N PHE A 177 2.72 2.11 -16.53
CA PHE A 177 4.00 1.97 -15.83
C PHE A 177 5.14 1.53 -16.76
N ASP A 178 4.85 0.72 -17.78
CA ASP A 178 5.81 0.42 -18.85
C ASP A 178 6.22 1.69 -19.60
N ARG A 179 5.27 2.53 -19.99
CA ARG A 179 5.53 3.80 -20.68
C ARG A 179 6.28 4.81 -19.80
N LEU A 180 6.05 4.79 -18.50
CA LEU A 180 6.77 5.63 -17.55
C LEU A 180 8.23 5.17 -17.37
N GLY A 181 8.59 3.98 -17.84
CA GLY A 181 9.94 3.43 -17.73
C GLY A 181 10.33 3.01 -16.31
N LEU A 182 9.34 2.63 -15.50
CA LEU A 182 9.58 2.22 -14.11
C LEU A 182 9.62 0.70 -13.99
N GLU A 183 10.52 0.22 -13.14
CA GLU A 183 10.51 -1.17 -12.70
C GLU A 183 9.47 -1.33 -11.60
N TYR A 184 8.48 -2.19 -11.84
CA TYR A 184 7.34 -2.37 -10.95
C TYR A 184 6.91 -3.83 -10.87
N ARG A 185 6.11 -4.14 -9.83
CA ARG A 185 5.39 -5.40 -9.71
C ARG A 185 3.91 -5.11 -9.41
N ALA A 186 3.03 -5.89 -10.04
CA ALA A 186 1.63 -5.95 -9.67
C ALA A 186 1.47 -7.07 -8.64
N VAL A 187 0.99 -6.74 -7.44
CA VAL A 187 0.89 -7.66 -6.31
C VAL A 187 -0.53 -7.73 -5.78
N ALA A 188 -0.96 -8.91 -5.35
CA ALA A 188 -2.23 -9.06 -4.66
C ALA A 188 -2.18 -8.31 -3.32
N ALA A 189 -3.26 -7.60 -2.99
CA ALA A 189 -3.31 -6.72 -1.84
C ALA A 189 -4.63 -6.82 -1.07
N ASP A 190 -4.60 -6.40 0.19
CA ASP A 190 -5.81 -6.27 0.99
C ASP A 190 -6.62 -5.04 0.55
N THR A 191 -7.94 -5.14 0.64
CA THR A 191 -8.85 -4.07 0.22
C THR A 191 -8.98 -2.93 1.23
N GLY A 192 -8.58 -3.18 2.47
CA GLY A 192 -8.60 -2.18 3.55
C GLY A 192 -9.96 -1.55 3.80
N ALA A 193 -9.97 -0.27 4.15
CA ALA A 193 -11.18 0.50 4.45
C ALA A 193 -12.09 0.71 3.23
N ILE A 194 -11.56 0.61 2.01
CA ILE A 194 -12.34 0.69 0.78
C ILE A 194 -13.26 -0.53 0.67
N GLY A 195 -12.79 -1.71 1.08
CA GLY A 195 -13.54 -2.96 1.02
C GLY A 195 -13.60 -3.54 -0.39
N GLY A 196 -14.41 -4.58 -0.57
CA GLY A 196 -14.50 -5.33 -1.81
C GLY A 196 -13.80 -6.67 -1.72
N ASP A 197 -13.80 -7.44 -2.82
CA ASP A 197 -13.39 -8.84 -2.79
C ASP A 197 -12.01 -9.12 -3.43
N ARG A 198 -11.52 -8.22 -4.27
CA ARG A 198 -10.26 -8.40 -5.00
C ARG A 198 -9.55 -7.06 -5.19
N SER A 199 -8.25 -7.04 -4.98
CA SER A 199 -7.43 -5.87 -5.30
C SER A 199 -6.00 -6.25 -5.68
N HIS A 200 -5.36 -5.38 -6.47
CA HIS A 200 -3.94 -5.45 -6.79
C HIS A 200 -3.30 -4.08 -6.65
N GLU A 201 -2.12 -4.06 -6.07
CA GLU A 201 -1.26 -2.89 -6.00
C GLU A 201 -0.19 -2.95 -7.09
N PHE A 202 0.13 -1.78 -7.63
CA PHE A 202 1.29 -1.60 -8.51
C PHE A 202 2.38 -0.91 -7.69
N GLN A 203 3.47 -1.64 -7.47
CA GLN A 203 4.56 -1.27 -6.58
C GLN A 203 5.82 -0.97 -7.40
N VAL A 204 6.34 0.24 -7.31
CA VAL A 204 7.65 0.58 -7.87
C VAL A 204 8.73 0.05 -6.94
N ILE A 205 9.68 -0.70 -7.48
CA ILE A 205 10.73 -1.33 -6.69
C ILE A 205 11.77 -0.29 -6.28
N ALA A 206 11.92 -0.11 -4.97
CA ALA A 206 12.89 0.81 -4.39
C ALA A 206 13.21 0.38 -2.94
N ASP A 207 14.50 0.42 -2.58
CA ASP A 207 14.97 -0.01 -1.24
C ASP A 207 14.38 0.84 -0.10
N THR A 208 14.01 2.08 -0.41
CA THR A 208 13.40 3.02 0.54
C THR A 208 11.88 2.89 0.61
N GLY A 209 11.28 1.95 -0.13
CA GLY A 209 9.84 1.70 -0.10
C GLY A 209 9.33 1.27 1.27
N GLU A 210 8.12 1.71 1.63
CA GLU A 210 7.51 1.36 2.92
C GLU A 210 6.94 -0.06 2.92
N ASP A 211 6.51 -0.57 1.77
CA ASP A 211 5.84 -1.86 1.65
C ASP A 211 6.85 -3.00 1.41
N ALA A 212 6.59 -4.12 2.06
CA ALA A 212 7.29 -5.36 1.79
C ALA A 212 6.49 -6.18 0.77
N ILE A 213 7.13 -6.50 -0.35
CA ILE A 213 6.54 -7.26 -1.46
C ILE A 213 7.15 -8.65 -1.47
N VAL A 214 6.31 -9.66 -1.39
CA VAL A 214 6.69 -11.06 -1.46
C VAL A 214 6.49 -11.55 -2.89
N TYR A 215 7.48 -12.17 -3.48
CA TYR A 215 7.39 -12.72 -4.83
C TYR A 215 8.21 -14.00 -4.98
N CYS A 216 7.87 -14.80 -5.98
CA CYS A 216 8.65 -15.97 -6.37
C CYS A 216 9.43 -15.63 -7.65
N PRO A 217 10.78 -15.68 -7.63
CA PRO A 217 11.58 -15.42 -8.83
C PRO A 217 11.31 -16.38 -9.99
N ASP A 218 10.85 -17.59 -9.69
CA ASP A 218 10.64 -18.67 -10.67
C ASP A 218 9.19 -18.76 -11.17
N SER A 219 8.30 -17.86 -10.74
CA SER A 219 6.89 -17.85 -11.14
C SER A 219 6.31 -16.42 -11.10
N ASP A 220 5.03 -16.29 -11.45
CA ASP A 220 4.30 -15.01 -11.40
C ASP A 220 3.70 -14.71 -10.01
N TYR A 221 3.96 -15.55 -9.01
CA TYR A 221 3.42 -15.30 -7.67
C TYR A 221 4.01 -14.04 -7.07
N ALA A 222 3.15 -13.12 -6.70
CA ALA A 222 3.51 -11.90 -5.98
C ALA A 222 2.34 -11.41 -5.12
N ALA A 223 2.63 -10.99 -3.90
CA ALA A 223 1.64 -10.44 -2.98
C ALA A 223 2.29 -9.46 -2.01
N ASN A 224 1.51 -8.49 -1.51
CA ASN A 224 1.91 -7.73 -0.34
C ASN A 224 2.08 -8.70 0.85
N ILE A 225 3.05 -8.44 1.71
CA ILE A 225 3.34 -9.33 2.85
C ILE A 225 2.11 -9.60 3.73
N GLU A 226 1.19 -8.65 3.82
CA GLU A 226 -0.06 -8.79 4.57
C GLU A 226 -0.94 -9.93 4.04
N LEU A 227 -0.84 -10.28 2.76
CA LEU A 227 -1.63 -11.32 2.10
C LEU A 227 -0.82 -12.53 1.65
N ALA A 228 0.49 -12.42 1.57
CA ALA A 228 1.33 -13.49 1.05
C ALA A 228 1.08 -14.79 1.83
N GLU A 229 0.71 -15.85 1.14
CA GLU A 229 0.37 -17.13 1.77
C GLU A 229 1.62 -17.82 2.30
N ALA A 230 1.57 -18.23 3.57
CA ALA A 230 2.59 -19.02 4.22
C ALA A 230 2.14 -20.49 4.30
N VAL A 231 2.84 -21.35 3.59
CA VAL A 231 2.60 -22.81 3.65
C VAL A 231 3.27 -23.41 4.87
N SER A 232 2.83 -24.61 5.27
CA SER A 232 3.51 -25.35 6.32
C SER A 232 4.93 -25.73 5.88
N LEU A 233 5.90 -25.48 6.75
CA LEU A 233 7.29 -25.88 6.52
C LEU A 233 7.53 -27.38 6.80
N LEU A 234 6.54 -28.06 7.37
CA LEU A 234 6.58 -29.46 7.73
C LEU A 234 5.49 -30.21 6.95
N ALA A 235 5.87 -31.30 6.29
CA ALA A 235 4.93 -32.08 5.48
C ALA A 235 3.92 -32.85 6.35
N ARG A 236 4.37 -33.34 7.48
CA ARG A 236 3.54 -34.06 8.45
C ARG A 236 4.15 -33.97 9.85
N ARG A 237 3.34 -34.24 10.84
CA ARG A 237 3.79 -34.34 12.23
C ARG A 237 4.66 -35.58 12.43
N ALA A 238 5.85 -35.39 12.99
CA ALA A 238 6.70 -36.50 13.41
C ALA A 238 6.14 -37.16 14.65
N ASP A 239 6.48 -38.43 14.87
CA ASP A 239 6.10 -39.15 16.09
C ASP A 239 6.77 -38.52 17.31
N PRO A 240 6.09 -38.46 18.47
CA PRO A 240 6.68 -37.96 19.70
C PRO A 240 7.93 -38.76 20.09
N ALA A 241 9.04 -38.05 20.30
CA ALA A 241 10.32 -38.63 20.71
C ALA A 241 10.71 -38.25 22.14
N LYS A 242 10.10 -37.22 22.71
CA LYS A 242 10.41 -36.69 24.05
C LYS A 242 9.20 -36.76 24.98
N ALA A 243 9.46 -36.95 26.27
CA ALA A 243 8.44 -36.80 27.29
C ALA A 243 8.10 -35.33 27.52
N LEU A 244 6.88 -35.08 27.98
CA LEU A 244 6.48 -33.73 28.44
C LEU A 244 7.20 -33.44 29.76
N GLU A 245 7.93 -32.34 29.80
CA GLU A 245 8.63 -31.88 31.01
C GLU A 245 8.36 -30.39 31.27
N LYS A 246 8.10 -30.06 32.54
CA LYS A 246 8.04 -28.68 33.00
C LYS A 246 9.45 -28.25 33.39
N THR A 247 10.06 -27.43 32.57
CA THR A 247 11.47 -27.06 32.63
C THR A 247 11.64 -25.65 33.20
N PRO A 248 12.51 -25.45 34.21
CA PRO A 248 12.80 -24.10 34.71
C PRO A 248 13.49 -23.24 33.66
N THR A 249 12.96 -22.04 33.47
CA THR A 249 13.51 -21.03 32.56
C THR A 249 13.50 -19.65 33.23
N PRO A 250 14.25 -19.48 34.31
CA PRO A 250 14.16 -18.30 35.16
C PRO A 250 14.55 -17.01 34.40
N GLY A 251 13.65 -16.01 34.41
CA GLY A 251 13.84 -14.74 33.75
C GLY A 251 13.86 -14.78 32.22
N LYS A 252 13.49 -15.91 31.60
CA LYS A 252 13.50 -16.11 30.15
C LYS A 252 12.07 -16.17 29.62
N ALA A 253 11.59 -15.06 29.06
CA ALA A 253 10.22 -14.90 28.57
C ALA A 253 10.11 -14.98 27.04
N THR A 254 11.15 -14.60 26.30
CA THR A 254 11.13 -14.64 24.82
C THR A 254 11.53 -16.02 24.30
N CYS A 255 11.02 -16.36 23.11
CA CYS A 255 11.41 -17.62 22.46
C CYS A 255 12.92 -17.70 22.21
N GLU A 256 13.55 -16.60 21.86
CA GLU A 256 14.98 -16.48 21.64
C GLU A 256 15.78 -16.80 22.92
N ASP A 257 15.39 -16.22 24.04
CA ASP A 257 16.05 -16.45 25.33
C ASP A 257 15.87 -17.89 25.81
N VAL A 258 14.69 -18.46 25.64
CA VAL A 258 14.39 -19.85 26.00
C VAL A 258 15.20 -20.82 25.14
N ALA A 259 15.23 -20.60 23.84
CA ALA A 259 16.01 -21.43 22.93
C ALA A 259 17.51 -21.39 23.26
N ALA A 260 18.04 -20.19 23.55
CA ALA A 260 19.44 -20.03 23.95
C ALA A 260 19.75 -20.74 25.29
N LEU A 261 18.89 -20.58 26.30
CA LEU A 261 19.05 -21.24 27.59
C LEU A 261 19.05 -22.77 27.48
N LEU A 262 18.14 -23.32 26.69
CA LEU A 262 17.97 -24.78 26.54
C LEU A 262 18.88 -25.37 25.46
N GLY A 263 19.63 -24.56 24.74
CA GLY A 263 20.54 -25.01 23.68
C GLY A 263 19.83 -25.70 22.51
N VAL A 264 18.64 -25.20 22.13
CA VAL A 264 17.83 -25.72 21.03
C VAL A 264 17.64 -24.69 19.93
N PRO A 265 17.33 -25.12 18.69
CA PRO A 265 16.97 -24.19 17.64
C PRO A 265 15.73 -23.37 18.00
N LEU A 266 15.69 -22.11 17.61
CA LEU A 266 14.53 -21.23 17.80
C LEU A 266 13.24 -21.82 17.19
N ALA A 267 13.38 -22.54 16.08
CA ALA A 267 12.27 -23.22 15.41
C ALA A 267 11.64 -24.38 16.22
N THR A 268 12.21 -24.75 17.37
CA THR A 268 11.61 -25.73 18.30
C THR A 268 10.57 -25.06 19.22
N THR A 269 10.62 -23.75 19.36
CA THR A 269 9.74 -22.99 20.26
C THR A 269 8.46 -22.55 19.56
N VAL A 270 7.42 -22.34 20.36
CA VAL A 270 6.11 -21.83 19.91
C VAL A 270 5.76 -20.58 20.71
N LYS A 271 5.41 -19.54 20.01
CA LYS A 271 5.01 -18.24 20.53
C LYS A 271 3.50 -18.21 20.75
N SER A 272 3.08 -17.74 21.92
CA SER A 272 1.68 -17.61 22.31
C SER A 272 1.24 -16.15 22.26
N LEU A 273 0.21 -15.86 21.49
CA LEU A 273 -0.37 -14.52 21.34
C LEU A 273 -1.84 -14.59 21.73
N VAL A 274 -2.27 -13.75 22.66
CA VAL A 274 -3.61 -13.78 23.23
C VAL A 274 -4.44 -12.64 22.71
N LEU A 275 -5.51 -12.96 22.00
CA LEU A 275 -6.48 -12.02 21.47
C LEU A 275 -7.80 -12.14 22.22
N ALA A 276 -8.62 -11.09 22.13
CA ALA A 276 -9.96 -11.07 22.71
C ALA A 276 -10.94 -10.48 21.70
N THR A 277 -12.15 -11.02 21.69
CA THR A 277 -13.29 -10.47 21.00
C THR A 277 -14.35 -10.08 22.00
N ASP A 278 -14.90 -8.87 21.86
CA ASP A 278 -16.01 -8.38 22.67
C ASP A 278 -17.32 -8.87 22.04
N ASP A 279 -17.97 -9.82 22.69
CA ASP A 279 -19.17 -10.46 22.17
C ASP A 279 -20.39 -9.56 22.38
N VAL A 280 -21.31 -9.61 21.44
CA VAL A 280 -22.57 -8.89 21.49
C VAL A 280 -23.74 -9.86 21.31
N ASP A 281 -24.87 -9.55 21.95
CA ASP A 281 -26.11 -10.29 21.75
C ASP A 281 -26.79 -9.90 20.42
N ASP A 282 -27.90 -10.54 20.10
CA ASP A 282 -28.69 -10.28 18.87
C ASP A 282 -29.21 -8.83 18.79
N LYS A 283 -29.14 -8.08 19.88
CA LYS A 283 -29.54 -6.68 19.96
C LYS A 283 -28.38 -5.70 19.96
N GLY A 284 -27.14 -6.23 19.85
CA GLY A 284 -25.93 -5.44 19.86
C GLY A 284 -25.45 -5.00 21.25
N ASN A 285 -25.99 -5.56 22.33
CA ASN A 285 -25.52 -5.26 23.68
C ASN A 285 -24.33 -6.14 24.06
N PRO A 286 -23.41 -5.67 24.93
CA PRO A 286 -22.29 -6.49 25.41
C PRO A 286 -22.77 -7.81 26.01
N ALA A 287 -22.22 -8.95 25.53
CA ALA A 287 -22.58 -10.31 25.94
C ALA A 287 -21.41 -11.09 26.53
N GLY A 288 -20.26 -10.46 26.71
CA GLY A 288 -19.06 -11.09 27.28
C GLY A 288 -17.82 -10.90 26.41
N VAL A 289 -16.78 -11.67 26.72
CA VAL A 289 -15.50 -11.65 26.02
C VAL A 289 -15.09 -13.08 25.73
N THR A 290 -14.72 -13.37 24.49
CA THR A 290 -14.09 -14.62 24.10
C THR A 290 -12.58 -14.40 24.00
N VAL A 291 -11.79 -15.28 24.63
CA VAL A 291 -10.33 -15.22 24.59
C VAL A 291 -9.80 -16.27 23.62
N TRP A 292 -8.83 -15.84 22.81
CA TRP A 292 -8.22 -16.64 21.75
C TRP A 292 -6.73 -16.75 21.98
N LEU A 293 -6.19 -17.95 21.78
CA LEU A 293 -4.76 -18.21 21.81
C LEU A 293 -4.30 -18.53 20.39
N LEU A 294 -3.49 -17.69 19.82
CA LEU A 294 -2.88 -17.89 18.51
C LEU A 294 -1.43 -18.33 18.67
N LEU A 295 -1.08 -19.42 18.01
CA LEU A 295 0.23 -20.06 18.12
C LEU A 295 0.99 -19.96 16.80
N VAL A 296 2.16 -19.32 16.83
CA VAL A 296 3.10 -19.27 15.72
C VAL A 296 4.45 -19.81 16.17
N ARG A 297 5.24 -20.36 15.24
CA ARG A 297 6.59 -20.82 15.57
C ARG A 297 7.44 -19.67 16.09
N GLY A 298 8.38 -19.95 16.98
CA GLY A 298 9.13 -18.90 17.70
C GLY A 298 9.95 -17.96 16.82
N ASP A 299 10.34 -18.40 15.63
CA ASP A 299 11.04 -17.60 14.62
C ASP A 299 10.09 -16.85 13.65
N HIS A 300 8.78 -16.99 13.83
CA HIS A 300 7.76 -16.37 12.99
C HIS A 300 7.02 -15.26 13.75
N ALA A 301 6.36 -14.38 12.99
CA ALA A 301 5.53 -13.32 13.52
C ALA A 301 4.06 -13.51 13.13
N LEU A 302 3.15 -13.12 14.01
CA LEU A 302 1.71 -13.09 13.73
C LEU A 302 1.41 -12.05 12.66
N ASN A 303 0.59 -12.43 11.70
CA ASN A 303 0.00 -11.52 10.72
C ASN A 303 -1.43 -11.18 11.14
N GLU A 304 -1.62 -9.95 11.64
CA GLU A 304 -2.92 -9.51 12.16
C GLU A 304 -3.99 -9.40 11.07
N VAL A 305 -3.61 -9.06 9.83
CA VAL A 305 -4.54 -8.99 8.69
C VAL A 305 -5.12 -10.38 8.39
N LYS A 306 -4.26 -11.40 8.35
CA LYS A 306 -4.71 -12.80 8.17
C LYS A 306 -5.57 -13.28 9.33
N ALA A 307 -5.15 -12.99 10.56
CA ALA A 307 -5.94 -13.33 11.75
C ALA A 307 -7.33 -12.69 11.73
N GLY A 308 -7.41 -11.43 11.31
CA GLY A 308 -8.67 -10.68 11.20
C GLY A 308 -9.65 -11.18 10.12
N LYS A 309 -9.24 -12.14 9.28
CA LYS A 309 -10.10 -12.77 8.28
C LYS A 309 -10.69 -14.11 8.74
N LEU A 310 -10.26 -14.60 9.89
CA LEU A 310 -10.70 -15.88 10.41
C LEU A 310 -12.11 -15.82 11.02
N PRO A 311 -12.86 -16.94 10.97
CA PRO A 311 -14.15 -17.04 11.65
C PRO A 311 -14.04 -16.70 13.14
N GLY A 312 -14.94 -15.86 13.62
CA GLY A 312 -14.92 -15.37 14.99
C GLY A 312 -14.06 -14.13 15.26
N LEU A 313 -13.04 -13.89 14.43
CA LEU A 313 -12.18 -12.69 14.50
C LEU A 313 -12.55 -11.63 13.46
N LYS A 314 -13.30 -12.00 12.45
CA LYS A 314 -13.65 -11.16 11.29
C LYS A 314 -14.45 -9.91 11.66
N ALA A 315 -15.26 -9.96 12.71
CA ALA A 315 -16.02 -8.81 13.17
C ALA A 315 -15.19 -7.78 13.94
N GLY A 316 -13.93 -8.08 14.21
CA GLY A 316 -12.97 -7.27 14.94
C GLY A 316 -12.41 -8.02 16.16
N PHE A 317 -11.16 -7.71 16.49
CA PHE A 317 -10.49 -8.26 17.67
C PHE A 317 -9.55 -7.21 18.24
N ARG A 318 -9.10 -7.46 19.47
CA ARG A 318 -8.04 -6.72 20.15
C ARG A 318 -7.10 -7.69 20.87
N PHE A 319 -5.94 -7.22 21.27
CA PHE A 319 -5.12 -7.99 22.20
C PHE A 319 -5.83 -8.06 23.56
N ALA A 320 -5.71 -9.21 24.22
CA ALA A 320 -6.29 -9.40 25.53
C ALA A 320 -5.62 -8.51 26.57
N THR A 321 -6.39 -8.04 27.56
CA THR A 321 -5.87 -7.30 28.69
C THR A 321 -5.10 -8.22 29.66
N GLU A 322 -4.23 -7.67 30.48
CA GLU A 322 -3.53 -8.45 31.51
C GLU A 322 -4.51 -9.16 32.45
N ALA A 323 -5.62 -8.52 32.80
CA ALA A 323 -6.65 -9.13 33.65
C ALA A 323 -7.31 -10.34 32.98
N GLU A 324 -7.63 -10.26 31.69
CA GLU A 324 -8.18 -11.37 30.91
C GLU A 324 -7.17 -12.50 30.77
N ILE A 325 -5.91 -12.20 30.53
CA ILE A 325 -4.83 -13.16 30.47
C ILE A 325 -4.67 -13.88 31.82
N LEU A 326 -4.62 -13.15 32.91
CA LEU A 326 -4.50 -13.72 34.26
C LEU A 326 -5.70 -14.63 34.59
N GLU A 327 -6.90 -14.22 34.21
CA GLU A 327 -8.13 -14.98 34.44
C GLU A 327 -8.13 -16.34 33.69
N HIS A 328 -7.67 -16.34 32.45
CA HIS A 328 -7.72 -17.54 31.59
C HIS A 328 -6.48 -18.42 31.67
N PHE A 329 -5.32 -17.83 31.90
CA PHE A 329 -4.05 -18.56 31.90
C PHE A 329 -3.45 -18.73 33.32
N GLY A 330 -3.84 -17.88 34.25
CA GLY A 330 -3.30 -17.90 35.62
C GLY A 330 -1.86 -17.38 35.74
N CYS A 331 -1.38 -16.68 34.73
CA CYS A 331 -0.01 -16.20 34.62
C CYS A 331 0.04 -14.89 33.83
N LYS A 332 1.09 -14.10 34.04
CA LYS A 332 1.36 -12.90 33.26
C LYS A 332 1.94 -13.24 31.87
N PRO A 333 1.85 -12.32 30.90
CA PRO A 333 2.52 -12.50 29.59
C PRO A 333 4.00 -12.83 29.72
N GLY A 334 4.50 -13.67 28.81
CA GLY A 334 5.89 -14.13 28.77
C GLY A 334 6.05 -15.63 29.00
N TYR A 335 5.09 -16.26 29.67
CA TYR A 335 5.13 -17.70 30.00
C TYR A 335 3.84 -18.42 29.60
N LEU A 336 3.08 -17.84 28.67
CA LEU A 336 1.78 -18.35 28.27
C LEU A 336 1.90 -19.54 27.33
N GLY A 337 0.98 -20.48 27.45
CA GLY A 337 0.91 -21.64 26.59
C GLY A 337 -0.46 -22.31 26.63
N PRO A 338 -0.68 -23.32 25.78
CA PRO A 338 -1.99 -23.97 25.65
C PRO A 338 -2.29 -25.05 26.68
N ILE A 339 -1.36 -25.35 27.57
CA ILE A 339 -1.51 -26.45 28.58
C ILE A 339 -1.76 -25.85 29.96
N GLY A 340 -2.73 -26.38 30.69
CA GLY A 340 -3.01 -25.97 32.06
C GLY A 340 -3.80 -24.68 32.17
N LEU A 341 -4.71 -24.45 31.27
CA LEU A 341 -5.57 -23.26 31.25
C LEU A 341 -6.52 -23.23 32.46
N LYS A 342 -6.75 -22.05 33.02
CA LYS A 342 -7.72 -21.84 34.09
C LYS A 342 -9.14 -21.73 33.60
N LYS A 343 -9.32 -21.15 32.41
CA LYS A 343 -10.60 -21.07 31.68
C LYS A 343 -10.38 -21.44 30.22
N PRO A 344 -11.42 -21.99 29.53
CA PRO A 344 -11.30 -22.33 28.13
C PRO A 344 -10.95 -21.14 27.26
N VAL A 345 -10.04 -21.34 26.31
CA VAL A 345 -9.72 -20.41 25.23
C VAL A 345 -9.86 -21.13 23.89
N LYS A 346 -10.11 -20.37 22.84
CA LYS A 346 -10.09 -20.91 21.48
C LYS A 346 -8.66 -20.90 20.97
N VAL A 347 -8.17 -22.05 20.53
CA VAL A 347 -6.79 -22.22 20.08
C VAL A 347 -6.73 -22.28 18.57
N ILE A 348 -5.99 -21.36 17.97
CA ILE A 348 -5.68 -21.34 16.54
C ILE A 348 -4.19 -21.57 16.39
N ALA A 349 -3.82 -22.62 15.67
CA ALA A 349 -2.43 -22.92 15.37
C ALA A 349 -2.11 -22.54 13.92
N ASP A 350 -0.96 -21.89 13.71
CA ASP A 350 -0.40 -21.75 12.38
C ASP A 350 -0.18 -23.13 11.75
N ARG A 351 -0.25 -23.20 10.42
CA ARG A 351 -0.08 -24.44 9.65
C ARG A 351 1.20 -25.20 10.02
N THR A 352 2.31 -24.49 10.23
CA THR A 352 3.58 -25.09 10.65
C THR A 352 3.50 -25.62 12.08
N VAL A 353 2.93 -24.85 13.01
CA VAL A 353 2.79 -25.25 14.42
C VAL A 353 1.94 -26.53 14.56
N ALA A 354 0.88 -26.65 13.78
CA ALA A 354 0.03 -27.84 13.79
C ALA A 354 0.78 -29.13 13.42
N HIS A 355 1.87 -29.02 12.69
CA HIS A 355 2.72 -30.15 12.28
C HIS A 355 3.99 -30.32 13.13
N MET A 356 4.18 -29.49 14.16
CA MET A 356 5.34 -29.63 15.06
C MET A 356 5.15 -30.77 16.05
N SER A 357 6.27 -31.36 16.43
CA SER A 357 6.38 -32.38 17.49
C SER A 357 7.46 -31.97 18.47
N ASP A 358 7.37 -32.43 19.72
CA ASP A 358 8.36 -32.17 20.77
C ASP A 358 8.69 -30.67 20.93
N PHE A 359 7.69 -29.81 20.80
CA PHE A 359 7.90 -28.37 20.82
C PHE A 359 7.93 -27.79 22.24
N ILE A 360 8.38 -26.57 22.36
CA ILE A 360 8.52 -25.82 23.60
C ILE A 360 7.51 -24.69 23.62
N CYS A 361 6.75 -24.56 24.70
CA CYS A 361 5.80 -23.47 24.92
C CYS A 361 5.80 -23.03 26.38
N GLY A 362 5.22 -21.88 26.67
CA GLY A 362 5.05 -21.41 28.05
C GLY A 362 4.22 -22.40 28.89
N ALA A 363 4.54 -22.51 30.16
CA ALA A 363 3.89 -23.45 31.09
C ALA A 363 2.73 -22.84 31.88
N ASN A 364 2.33 -21.58 31.58
CA ASN A 364 1.38 -20.79 32.35
C ASN A 364 1.79 -20.63 33.83
N ASP A 365 3.09 -20.64 34.05
CA ASP A 365 3.71 -20.47 35.36
C ASP A 365 5.00 -19.65 35.16
N GLU A 366 5.16 -18.62 35.95
CA GLU A 366 6.33 -17.71 35.85
C GLU A 366 7.63 -18.51 36.00
N ASP A 367 8.59 -18.24 35.14
CA ASP A 367 9.90 -18.92 35.10
C ASP A 367 9.89 -20.40 34.66
N TYR A 368 8.81 -20.86 34.00
CA TYR A 368 8.71 -22.20 33.49
C TYR A 368 8.21 -22.31 32.06
N HIS A 369 8.76 -23.28 31.34
CA HIS A 369 8.27 -23.68 30.01
C HIS A 369 8.06 -25.18 29.98
N PHE A 370 7.13 -25.64 29.15
CA PHE A 370 7.02 -27.08 28.83
C PHE A 370 7.92 -27.41 27.65
N THR A 371 8.65 -28.50 27.75
CA THR A 371 9.44 -29.12 26.69
C THR A 371 8.84 -30.45 26.29
N GLY A 372 9.11 -30.93 25.08
CA GLY A 372 8.60 -32.21 24.60
C GLY A 372 7.07 -32.24 24.40
N VAL A 373 6.48 -31.09 24.02
CA VAL A 373 5.02 -30.96 23.88
C VAL A 373 4.56 -31.57 22.55
N ASN A 374 3.52 -32.38 22.61
CA ASN A 374 2.96 -33.03 21.42
C ASN A 374 1.43 -32.95 21.39
N TRP A 375 0.91 -32.54 20.24
CA TRP A 375 -0.52 -32.54 19.97
C TRP A 375 -1.13 -33.94 20.13
N GLY A 376 -2.33 -34.02 20.69
CA GLY A 376 -3.07 -35.24 20.87
C GLY A 376 -2.64 -36.08 22.07
N ARG A 377 -1.40 -35.93 22.54
CA ARG A 377 -0.89 -36.59 23.74
C ARG A 377 -0.97 -35.67 24.98
N ASP A 378 -0.43 -34.46 24.87
CA ASP A 378 -0.27 -33.54 26.00
C ASP A 378 -1.35 -32.45 26.02
N LEU A 379 -1.96 -32.18 24.89
CA LEU A 379 -3.03 -31.21 24.70
C LEU A 379 -3.92 -31.64 23.53
N PRO A 380 -5.19 -31.19 23.50
CA PRO A 380 -6.08 -31.45 22.37
C PRO A 380 -5.54 -30.84 21.09
N GLU A 381 -6.00 -31.33 19.94
CA GLU A 381 -5.78 -30.68 18.66
C GLU A 381 -6.30 -29.23 18.69
N PRO A 382 -5.70 -28.31 17.96
CA PRO A 382 -6.19 -26.92 17.91
C PRO A 382 -7.62 -26.86 17.38
N ASP A 383 -8.39 -25.86 17.83
CA ASP A 383 -9.75 -25.62 17.34
C ASP A 383 -9.77 -25.28 15.85
N LEU A 384 -8.73 -24.60 15.39
CA LEU A 384 -8.55 -24.23 13.98
C LEU A 384 -7.06 -24.25 13.63
N VAL A 385 -6.76 -24.76 12.44
CA VAL A 385 -5.44 -24.63 11.80
C VAL A 385 -5.56 -23.68 10.61
N ALA A 386 -4.77 -22.61 10.59
CA ALA A 386 -4.85 -21.60 9.56
C ALA A 386 -3.49 -20.96 9.31
N ASP A 387 -3.36 -20.31 8.16
CA ASP A 387 -2.24 -19.43 7.87
C ASP A 387 -2.42 -18.11 8.63
N ILE A 388 -1.62 -17.89 9.66
CA ILE A 388 -1.70 -16.72 10.53
C ILE A 388 -0.37 -15.97 10.71
N ARG A 389 0.68 -16.40 9.99
CA ARG A 389 2.01 -15.81 10.12
C ARG A 389 2.41 -14.98 8.90
N ASP A 390 3.32 -14.06 9.10
CA ASP A 390 4.04 -13.45 8.00
C ASP A 390 4.94 -14.49 7.31
N VAL A 391 5.05 -14.40 6.00
CA VAL A 391 6.09 -15.13 5.28
C VAL A 391 7.46 -14.53 5.59
N VAL A 392 8.48 -15.36 5.48
CA VAL A 392 9.88 -14.94 5.56
C VAL A 392 10.60 -15.29 4.27
N GLU A 393 11.68 -14.58 3.98
CA GLU A 393 12.51 -14.87 2.81
C GLU A 393 13.01 -16.32 2.87
N GLY A 394 12.90 -17.03 1.73
CA GLY A 394 13.26 -18.43 1.65
C GLY A 394 12.12 -19.41 1.93
N ASP A 395 10.95 -18.95 2.36
CA ASP A 395 9.77 -19.81 2.48
C ASP A 395 9.40 -20.43 1.12
N PRO A 396 8.83 -21.64 1.09
CA PRO A 396 8.32 -22.20 -0.14
C PRO A 396 7.21 -21.33 -0.75
N SER A 397 7.24 -21.16 -2.06
CA SER A 397 6.15 -20.49 -2.75
C SER A 397 4.86 -21.32 -2.69
N PRO A 398 3.70 -20.68 -2.46
CA PRO A 398 2.41 -21.38 -2.42
C PRO A 398 2.06 -22.11 -3.70
N ASP A 399 2.58 -21.67 -4.85
CA ASP A 399 2.37 -22.30 -6.16
C ASP A 399 3.29 -23.52 -6.41
N GLY A 400 4.18 -23.82 -5.47
CA GLY A 400 5.11 -24.96 -5.55
C GLY A 400 6.25 -24.80 -6.55
N ARG A 401 6.50 -23.57 -7.06
CA ARG A 401 7.46 -23.34 -8.15
C ARG A 401 8.80 -22.72 -7.70
N GLY A 402 9.08 -22.70 -6.43
CA GLY A 402 10.33 -22.16 -5.92
C GLY A 402 10.21 -21.60 -4.51
N VAL A 403 11.10 -20.72 -4.17
CA VAL A 403 11.15 -20.06 -2.86
C VAL A 403 10.83 -18.59 -2.98
N LEU A 404 10.32 -18.00 -1.90
CA LEU A 404 9.92 -16.61 -1.84
C LEU A 404 11.10 -15.70 -1.55
N ALA A 405 11.12 -14.56 -2.21
CA ALA A 405 12.01 -13.43 -1.93
C ALA A 405 11.17 -12.21 -1.53
N ILE A 406 11.78 -11.26 -0.84
CA ILE A 406 11.12 -10.04 -0.38
C ILE A 406 11.86 -8.83 -0.93
N GLN A 407 11.10 -7.88 -1.50
CA GLN A 407 11.59 -6.58 -1.95
C GLN A 407 10.82 -5.46 -1.27
N ARG A 408 11.41 -4.27 -1.22
CA ARG A 408 10.71 -3.06 -0.79
C ARG A 408 10.10 -2.39 -2.01
N GLY A 409 8.93 -1.82 -1.83
CA GLY A 409 8.19 -1.15 -2.90
C GLY A 409 7.48 0.10 -2.44
N ILE A 410 7.16 0.95 -3.42
CA ILE A 410 6.36 2.16 -3.26
C ILE A 410 5.06 1.94 -4.04
N GLU A 411 3.94 1.93 -3.35
CA GLU A 411 2.62 1.82 -3.98
C GLU A 411 2.31 3.07 -4.78
N VAL A 412 2.17 2.93 -6.10
CA VAL A 412 1.88 4.02 -7.02
C VAL A 412 0.52 3.89 -7.71
N GLY A 413 -0.06 2.70 -7.70
CA GLY A 413 -1.38 2.44 -8.25
C GLY A 413 -2.07 1.30 -7.53
N HIS A 414 -3.40 1.32 -7.54
CA HIS A 414 -4.21 0.32 -6.89
C HIS A 414 -5.50 0.10 -7.69
N VAL A 415 -5.84 -1.14 -7.97
CA VAL A 415 -7.09 -1.52 -8.63
C VAL A 415 -7.93 -2.36 -7.67
N PHE A 416 -9.20 -1.99 -7.50
CA PHE A 416 -10.14 -2.62 -6.58
C PHE A 416 -11.37 -3.13 -7.31
N TYR A 417 -11.80 -4.33 -6.97
CA TYR A 417 -13.17 -4.79 -7.22
C TYR A 417 -14.03 -4.48 -6.01
N LEU A 418 -15.01 -3.62 -6.16
CA LEU A 418 -15.86 -3.13 -5.06
C LEU A 418 -17.16 -3.90 -4.92
N GLY A 419 -17.59 -4.62 -5.97
CA GLY A 419 -18.91 -5.24 -5.99
C GLY A 419 -20.02 -4.22 -5.89
N THR A 420 -21.01 -4.52 -5.06
CA THR A 420 -22.19 -3.68 -4.84
C THR A 420 -22.16 -2.89 -3.53
N LYS A 421 -21.01 -2.82 -2.88
CA LYS A 421 -20.88 -2.16 -1.56
C LYS A 421 -21.45 -0.74 -1.54
N TYR A 422 -21.04 0.08 -2.51
CA TYR A 422 -21.49 1.48 -2.58
C TYR A 422 -22.86 1.61 -3.25
N SER A 423 -23.10 0.87 -4.32
CA SER A 423 -24.38 0.94 -5.04
C SER A 423 -25.57 0.48 -4.19
N LYS A 424 -25.41 -0.56 -3.37
CA LYS A 424 -26.44 -0.98 -2.41
C LYS A 424 -26.65 0.06 -1.32
N ALA A 425 -25.58 0.53 -0.70
CA ALA A 425 -25.68 1.52 0.39
C ALA A 425 -26.37 2.82 -0.06
N MET A 426 -26.14 3.23 -1.31
CA MET A 426 -26.69 4.46 -1.89
C MET A 426 -27.93 4.23 -2.75
N ASN A 427 -28.44 3.01 -2.80
CA ASN A 427 -29.57 2.62 -3.63
C ASN A 427 -29.42 3.07 -5.10
N ALA A 428 -28.22 2.86 -5.65
CA ALA A 428 -27.91 3.17 -7.02
C ALA A 428 -28.19 1.96 -7.91
N THR A 429 -29.20 2.09 -8.79
CA THR A 429 -29.74 1.00 -9.61
C THR A 429 -29.90 1.39 -11.07
N PHE A 430 -29.93 0.38 -11.92
CA PHE A 430 -30.31 0.46 -13.34
C PHE A 430 -31.37 -0.58 -13.64
N LEU A 431 -32.13 -0.40 -14.71
CA LEU A 431 -33.07 -1.41 -15.18
C LEU A 431 -32.34 -2.40 -16.10
N ASP A 432 -32.39 -3.68 -15.73
CA ASP A 432 -31.81 -4.77 -16.53
C ASP A 432 -32.80 -5.22 -17.63
N GLU A 433 -32.38 -6.19 -18.45
CA GLU A 433 -33.19 -6.71 -19.58
C GLU A 433 -34.55 -7.21 -19.18
N ASP A 434 -34.70 -7.74 -17.96
CA ASP A 434 -35.95 -8.21 -17.39
C ASP A 434 -36.86 -7.09 -16.83
N GLY A 435 -36.42 -5.83 -16.98
CA GLY A 435 -37.14 -4.66 -16.47
C GLY A 435 -37.05 -4.47 -14.97
N LYS A 436 -36.25 -5.25 -14.27
CA LYS A 436 -36.08 -5.15 -12.83
C LYS A 436 -34.86 -4.26 -12.47
N PRO A 437 -34.97 -3.48 -11.38
CA PRO A 437 -33.84 -2.71 -10.89
C PRO A 437 -32.75 -3.63 -10.32
N LYS A 438 -31.48 -3.37 -10.68
CA LYS A 438 -30.30 -4.04 -10.15
C LYS A 438 -29.28 -3.00 -9.72
N HIS A 439 -28.51 -3.31 -8.68
CA HIS A 439 -27.41 -2.47 -8.23
C HIS A 439 -26.20 -2.61 -9.16
N PHE A 440 -25.49 -1.51 -9.39
CA PHE A 440 -24.27 -1.53 -10.17
C PHE A 440 -23.18 -2.36 -9.48
N GLU A 441 -22.52 -3.18 -10.25
CA GLU A 441 -21.24 -3.78 -9.86
C GLU A 441 -20.11 -2.79 -10.18
N MET A 442 -19.31 -2.43 -9.19
CA MET A 442 -18.37 -1.33 -9.28
C MET A 442 -16.92 -1.78 -9.09
N GLY A 443 -16.03 -1.04 -9.73
CA GLY A 443 -14.59 -1.08 -9.50
C GLY A 443 -14.06 0.33 -9.24
N CYS A 444 -12.90 0.42 -8.58
CA CYS A 444 -12.22 1.67 -8.26
C CYS A 444 -10.73 1.52 -8.58
N TYR A 445 -10.16 2.51 -9.24
CA TYR A 445 -8.80 2.40 -9.80
C TYR A 445 -8.04 3.71 -9.58
N GLY A 446 -7.06 3.71 -8.67
CA GLY A 446 -6.28 4.89 -8.31
C GLY A 446 -4.84 4.85 -8.81
N ILE A 447 -4.31 6.00 -9.18
CA ILE A 447 -2.88 6.23 -9.44
C ILE A 447 -2.46 7.51 -8.74
N GLY A 448 -1.43 7.41 -7.90
CA GLY A 448 -0.83 8.56 -7.23
C GLY A 448 0.12 9.31 -8.16
N VAL A 449 -0.40 10.25 -8.93
CA VAL A 449 0.37 11.00 -9.95
C VAL A 449 1.60 11.69 -9.35
N THR A 450 1.42 12.43 -8.27
CA THR A 450 2.54 13.11 -7.59
C THR A 450 3.50 12.16 -6.91
N ARG A 451 2.99 11.05 -6.38
CA ARG A 451 3.84 9.99 -5.78
C ARG A 451 4.76 9.34 -6.81
N ILE A 452 4.33 9.23 -8.05
CA ILE A 452 5.15 8.67 -9.15
C ILE A 452 6.45 9.45 -9.32
N LEU A 453 6.44 10.77 -9.16
CA LEU A 453 7.67 11.55 -9.24
C LEU A 453 8.69 11.11 -8.18
N GLY A 454 8.24 11.00 -6.94
CA GLY A 454 9.07 10.51 -5.84
C GLY A 454 9.59 9.10 -6.09
N ALA A 455 8.71 8.20 -6.50
CA ALA A 455 9.07 6.81 -6.78
C ALA A 455 10.07 6.68 -7.94
N ALA A 456 9.91 7.46 -9.00
CA ALA A 456 10.83 7.49 -10.13
C ALA A 456 12.24 7.95 -9.71
N ILE A 457 12.32 8.93 -8.83
CA ILE A 457 13.61 9.43 -8.30
C ILE A 457 14.25 8.41 -7.36
N GLU A 458 13.45 7.81 -6.46
CA GLU A 458 13.97 6.78 -5.55
C GLU A 458 14.60 5.61 -6.32
N GLN A 459 14.03 5.25 -7.45
CA GLN A 459 14.53 4.19 -8.31
C GLN A 459 15.69 4.65 -9.22
N ASN A 460 15.73 5.93 -9.62
CA ASN A 460 16.64 6.44 -10.65
C ASN A 460 17.31 7.75 -10.20
N HIS A 461 18.46 7.62 -9.57
CA HIS A 461 19.30 8.75 -9.16
C HIS A 461 20.76 8.32 -9.02
N ASP A 462 21.65 9.30 -8.96
CA ASP A 462 23.06 9.10 -8.58
C ASP A 462 23.52 10.20 -7.61
N ALA A 463 24.82 10.25 -7.35
CA ALA A 463 25.42 11.26 -6.46
C ALA A 463 25.29 12.70 -6.98
N ARG A 464 25.04 12.88 -8.26
CA ARG A 464 24.93 14.20 -8.91
C ARG A 464 23.49 14.73 -8.95
N GLY A 465 22.51 13.85 -8.99
CA GLY A 465 21.11 14.25 -9.03
C GLY A 465 20.17 13.19 -9.54
N ILE A 466 19.07 13.67 -10.10
CA ILE A 466 17.97 12.84 -10.61
C ILE A 466 18.34 12.26 -11.99
N ILE A 467 18.00 11.00 -12.20
CA ILE A 467 18.09 10.34 -13.51
C ILE A 467 16.68 10.00 -13.97
N TRP A 468 16.00 10.98 -14.56
CA TRP A 468 14.62 10.78 -15.00
C TRP A 468 14.48 9.69 -16.06
N PRO A 469 13.45 8.84 -15.98
CA PRO A 469 12.97 8.14 -17.15
C PRO A 469 12.64 9.16 -18.25
N ARG A 470 13.06 8.87 -19.48
CA ARG A 470 12.93 9.81 -20.60
C ARG A 470 11.52 10.38 -20.77
N ALA A 471 10.50 9.55 -20.56
CA ALA A 471 9.11 9.92 -20.77
C ALA A 471 8.59 11.04 -19.86
N ILE A 472 9.20 11.22 -18.70
CA ILE A 472 8.73 12.17 -17.66
C ILE A 472 9.75 13.22 -17.24
N ALA A 473 10.93 13.23 -17.85
CA ALA A 473 11.91 14.30 -17.62
C ALA A 473 11.29 15.67 -17.92
N PRO A 474 11.54 16.70 -17.10
CA PRO A 474 10.97 18.03 -17.31
C PRO A 474 11.26 18.62 -18.70
N PHE A 475 12.46 18.35 -19.20
CA PHE A 475 12.90 18.62 -20.57
C PHE A 475 13.76 17.47 -21.06
N GLU A 476 13.75 17.21 -22.36
CA GLU A 476 14.61 16.18 -22.96
C GLU A 476 16.04 16.67 -23.16
N VAL A 477 16.19 17.94 -23.56
CA VAL A 477 17.47 18.54 -23.93
C VAL A 477 17.62 19.91 -23.24
N VAL A 478 18.78 20.17 -22.69
CA VAL A 478 19.20 21.50 -22.26
C VAL A 478 20.39 21.96 -23.10
N ILE A 479 20.31 23.20 -23.59
CA ILE A 479 21.41 23.87 -24.29
C ILE A 479 22.10 24.78 -23.28
N CYS A 480 23.38 24.54 -23.06
CA CYS A 480 24.22 25.28 -22.12
C CYS A 480 25.26 26.11 -22.91
N PRO A 481 24.98 27.37 -23.21
CA PRO A 481 25.97 28.24 -23.89
C PRO A 481 27.01 28.76 -22.88
N VAL A 482 28.27 28.49 -23.14
CA VAL A 482 29.40 29.02 -22.36
C VAL A 482 29.79 30.37 -22.88
N GLY A 483 29.74 31.40 -22.03
CA GLY A 483 30.03 32.75 -22.40
C GLY A 483 28.86 33.50 -23.05
N TRP A 484 27.65 33.21 -22.66
CA TRP A 484 26.41 33.85 -23.14
C TRP A 484 26.49 35.37 -23.14
N GLY A 485 26.97 35.97 -22.06
CA GLY A 485 27.08 37.42 -21.92
C GLY A 485 28.24 38.04 -22.70
N LYS A 486 29.16 37.25 -23.25
CA LYS A 486 30.41 37.71 -23.86
C LYS A 486 30.52 37.47 -25.36
N SER A 487 29.86 36.47 -25.88
CA SER A 487 29.98 36.04 -27.28
C SER A 487 28.66 36.05 -28.00
N GLN A 488 28.53 36.92 -29.02
CA GLN A 488 27.35 36.94 -29.88
C GLN A 488 27.24 35.68 -30.73
N ALA A 489 28.38 35.12 -31.16
CA ALA A 489 28.40 33.86 -31.93
C ALA A 489 27.81 32.69 -31.13
N VAL A 490 28.16 32.57 -29.86
CA VAL A 490 27.61 31.55 -28.96
C VAL A 490 26.10 31.73 -28.78
N ARG A 491 25.63 32.98 -28.57
CA ARG A 491 24.19 33.27 -28.47
C ARG A 491 23.44 32.88 -29.75
N ASP A 492 23.96 33.23 -30.89
CA ASP A 492 23.31 32.98 -32.19
C ASP A 492 23.24 31.46 -32.47
N GLU A 493 24.31 30.72 -32.25
CA GLU A 493 24.32 29.25 -32.43
C GLU A 493 23.43 28.54 -31.43
N ALA A 494 23.40 28.99 -30.18
CA ALA A 494 22.53 28.41 -29.16
C ALA A 494 21.04 28.63 -29.51
N GLN A 495 20.67 29.84 -29.92
CA GLN A 495 19.32 30.16 -30.34
C GLN A 495 18.89 29.38 -31.59
N LYS A 496 19.80 29.25 -32.55
CA LYS A 496 19.56 28.50 -33.79
C LYS A 496 19.31 27.01 -33.48
N LEU A 497 20.11 26.42 -32.61
CA LEU A 497 19.93 25.01 -32.18
C LEU A 497 18.60 24.86 -31.43
N TYR A 498 18.29 25.74 -30.51
CA TYR A 498 17.04 25.72 -29.77
C TYR A 498 15.83 25.77 -30.72
N ASP A 499 15.81 26.72 -31.65
CA ASP A 499 14.72 26.87 -32.62
C ASP A 499 14.57 25.59 -33.49
N ALA A 500 15.69 25.00 -33.93
CA ALA A 500 15.67 23.77 -34.72
C ALA A 500 15.13 22.58 -33.94
N LEU A 501 15.52 22.44 -32.68
CA LEU A 501 15.02 21.34 -31.79
C LEU A 501 13.52 21.48 -31.53
N VAL A 502 13.07 22.69 -31.19
CA VAL A 502 11.64 22.97 -30.96
C VAL A 502 10.81 22.73 -32.22
N ALA A 503 11.32 23.14 -33.39
CA ALA A 503 10.64 22.93 -34.67
C ALA A 503 10.45 21.45 -35.01
N THR A 504 11.31 20.54 -34.50
CA THR A 504 11.20 19.09 -34.69
C THR A 504 10.40 18.41 -33.59
N GLY A 505 9.83 19.17 -32.65
CA GLY A 505 9.03 18.64 -31.54
C GLY A 505 9.83 18.13 -30.35
N VAL A 506 11.13 18.44 -30.28
CA VAL A 506 11.96 18.10 -29.11
C VAL A 506 11.66 19.08 -27.98
N ASP A 507 11.44 18.57 -26.79
CA ASP A 507 11.22 19.37 -25.57
C ASP A 507 12.56 19.87 -25.04
N ALA A 508 12.95 21.07 -25.47
CA ALA A 508 14.24 21.67 -25.18
C ALA A 508 14.12 22.93 -24.31
N ILE A 509 15.17 23.18 -23.53
CA ILE A 509 15.33 24.45 -22.80
C ILE A 509 16.71 25.04 -23.11
N LEU A 510 16.74 26.36 -23.26
CA LEU A 510 17.98 27.12 -23.43
C LEU A 510 18.31 27.83 -22.11
N ASP A 511 19.50 27.55 -21.58
CA ASP A 511 20.00 28.23 -20.38
C ASP A 511 20.64 29.57 -20.76
N ASP A 512 19.88 30.62 -20.64
CA ASP A 512 20.29 32.01 -20.98
C ASP A 512 20.79 32.86 -19.80
N ARG A 513 21.11 32.19 -18.66
CA ARG A 513 21.54 32.85 -17.42
C ARG A 513 22.98 33.28 -17.55
N ASP A 514 23.72 33.61 -18.18
CA ASP A 514 25.14 34.00 -18.14
C ASP A 514 25.89 33.52 -16.90
N GLU A 515 25.77 32.20 -16.61
CA GLU A 515 26.39 31.55 -15.48
C GLU A 515 27.73 30.86 -15.84
N ARG A 516 28.53 30.58 -14.82
CA ARG A 516 29.74 29.78 -14.98
C ARG A 516 29.39 28.36 -15.42
N PRO A 517 30.18 27.76 -16.34
CA PRO A 517 29.89 26.42 -16.83
C PRO A 517 29.67 25.38 -15.73
N GLY A 518 30.50 25.39 -14.68
CA GLY A 518 30.38 24.45 -13.57
C GLY A 518 29.04 24.56 -12.81
N VAL A 519 28.51 25.77 -12.66
CA VAL A 519 27.21 26.02 -12.03
C VAL A 519 26.09 25.53 -12.92
N MET A 520 26.11 25.90 -14.22
CA MET A 520 25.11 25.42 -15.17
C MET A 520 25.07 23.88 -15.22
N PHE A 521 26.20 23.24 -15.34
CA PHE A 521 26.26 21.79 -15.46
C PHE A 521 25.77 21.08 -14.19
N ALA A 522 26.16 21.59 -13.02
CA ALA A 522 25.71 21.05 -11.75
C ALA A 522 24.19 21.19 -11.56
N ASP A 523 23.61 22.32 -11.95
CA ASP A 523 22.17 22.55 -11.87
C ASP A 523 21.38 21.57 -12.75
N TRP A 524 21.81 21.40 -14.01
CA TRP A 524 21.11 20.52 -14.94
C TRP A 524 21.31 19.03 -14.67
N GLU A 525 22.47 18.66 -14.11
CA GLU A 525 22.70 17.31 -13.60
C GLU A 525 21.80 17.01 -12.39
N LEU A 526 21.65 17.99 -11.49
CA LEU A 526 20.76 17.86 -10.33
C LEU A 526 19.30 17.72 -10.74
N ILE A 527 18.83 18.54 -11.69
CA ILE A 527 17.47 18.49 -12.24
C ILE A 527 17.23 17.19 -13.01
N GLY A 528 18.25 16.68 -13.66
CA GLY A 528 18.18 15.39 -14.35
C GLY A 528 17.70 15.47 -15.79
N VAL A 529 17.96 16.56 -16.51
CA VAL A 529 17.68 16.62 -17.94
C VAL A 529 18.58 15.62 -18.68
N PRO A 530 18.03 14.68 -19.49
CA PRO A 530 18.80 13.55 -20.03
C PRO A 530 19.94 13.95 -20.97
N HIS A 531 19.74 14.99 -21.78
CA HIS A 531 20.72 15.41 -22.78
C HIS A 531 21.14 16.85 -22.57
N ARG A 532 22.44 17.09 -22.52
CA ARG A 532 23.02 18.43 -22.45
C ARG A 532 23.86 18.70 -23.68
N VAL A 533 23.58 19.78 -24.36
CA VAL A 533 24.41 20.29 -25.46
C VAL A 533 25.14 21.54 -24.97
N THR A 534 26.45 21.50 -25.00
CA THR A 534 27.27 22.65 -24.63
C THR A 534 27.77 23.35 -25.88
N ILE A 535 27.60 24.68 -25.93
CA ILE A 535 28.09 25.51 -27.01
C ILE A 535 29.11 26.48 -26.44
N GLY A 536 30.27 26.54 -27.02
CA GLY A 536 31.36 27.46 -26.66
C GLY A 536 32.19 27.80 -27.86
N ASP A 537 33.06 28.81 -27.71
CA ASP A 537 34.01 29.24 -28.74
C ASP A 537 35.11 28.17 -29.01
#